data_3f324fbd555a14c2351ff0059f30245d
#
_entry.id   3f324fbd555a14c2351ff0059f30245d
#
_cell.length_a   1.000
_cell.length_b   1.000
_cell.length_c   1.000
_cell.angle_alpha   90.00
_cell.angle_beta   90.00
_cell.angle_gamma   90.00
#
_symmetry.space_group_name_H-M   'P 1'
#
loop_
_entity.id
_entity.type
_entity.pdbx_description
1 polymer ?
#
loop_
_entity_poly.entity_id
_entity_poly.type
_entity_poly.pdbx_seq_one_letter_code
_entity_poly.pdbx_strand_id
1 'polypeptide(L)'
;MKIIKPLYFNDKNLISYLLNPFTIFTNLINFIKNFFIKKKYKIKTICVGNIYIGGTGKTSLCIQINKILKNRFRTVFIKKRYSDQLDERKILQTHGKLISGENRGISLDKAEAMKFNLAILDDGLQDKKIDYDISIACFNSTYGI
;
A
#
# COMPACT_ATOMS: atom_id res chain seq x y z
N MET A 1 11.00 -14.12 13.32
CA MET A 1 10.49 -15.43 12.88
C MET A 1 11.06 -15.67 11.48
N LYS A 2 12.02 -16.59 11.30
CA LYS A 2 12.54 -16.97 9.97
C LYS A 2 11.46 -17.78 9.28
N ILE A 3 10.88 -17.28 8.20
CA ILE A 3 10.01 -18.08 7.33
C ILE A 3 10.90 -19.07 6.62
N ILE A 4 10.92 -20.33 7.11
CA ILE A 4 11.61 -21.42 6.46
C ILE A 4 10.78 -21.76 5.23
N LYS A 5 11.38 -21.57 4.03
CA LYS A 5 10.73 -22.01 2.79
C LYS A 5 10.51 -23.53 2.87
N PRO A 6 9.29 -24.01 2.65
CA PRO A 6 9.04 -25.46 2.64
C PRO A 6 9.88 -26.14 1.55
N LEU A 7 10.39 -27.34 1.83
CA LEU A 7 11.29 -28.11 0.94
C LEU A 7 10.72 -28.34 -0.46
N TYR A 8 9.39 -28.41 -0.60
CA TYR A 8 8.71 -28.57 -1.91
C TYR A 8 8.75 -27.33 -2.81
N PHE A 9 9.28 -26.19 -2.33
CA PHE A 9 9.46 -24.99 -3.17
C PHE A 9 10.71 -25.03 -4.04
N ASN A 10 11.67 -25.91 -3.71
CA ASN A 10 12.98 -25.93 -4.38
C ASN A 10 13.09 -27.01 -5.47
N ASP A 11 12.23 -28.03 -5.46
CA ASP A 11 12.30 -29.13 -6.41
C ASP A 11 10.99 -29.33 -7.16
N LYS A 12 11.08 -29.71 -8.46
CA LYS A 12 9.93 -30.08 -9.28
C LYS A 12 9.36 -31.42 -8.79
N ASN A 13 8.62 -31.41 -7.71
CA ASN A 13 7.98 -32.56 -7.10
C ASN A 13 6.60 -32.81 -7.70
N LEU A 14 6.10 -34.04 -7.58
CA LEU A 14 4.77 -34.46 -8.00
C LEU A 14 3.67 -33.50 -7.45
N ILE A 15 3.88 -32.97 -6.25
CA ILE A 15 3.01 -31.95 -5.60
C ILE A 15 2.97 -30.65 -6.40
N SER A 16 4.11 -30.21 -6.97
CA SER A 16 4.14 -28.98 -7.78
C SER A 16 3.38 -29.16 -9.11
N TYR A 17 3.37 -30.33 -9.68
CA TYR A 17 2.56 -30.67 -10.87
C TYR A 17 1.06 -30.71 -10.53
N LEU A 18 0.70 -31.25 -9.37
CA LEU A 18 -0.71 -31.31 -8.91
C LEU A 18 -1.26 -29.91 -8.58
N LEU A 19 -0.39 -28.98 -8.13
CA LEU A 19 -0.75 -27.60 -7.80
C LEU A 19 -0.72 -26.66 -9.03
N ASN A 20 -0.16 -27.09 -10.16
CA ASN A 20 -0.06 -26.28 -11.38
C ASN A 20 -1.42 -25.78 -11.89
N PRO A 21 -2.52 -26.58 -11.95
CA PRO A 21 -3.82 -26.04 -12.36
C PRO A 21 -4.34 -24.95 -11.41
N PHE A 22 -3.99 -25.00 -10.11
CA PHE A 22 -4.32 -23.92 -9.16
C PHE A 22 -3.60 -22.61 -9.48
N THR A 23 -2.37 -22.67 -9.97
CA THR A 23 -1.63 -21.46 -10.38
C THR A 23 -2.24 -20.82 -11.61
N ILE A 24 -2.74 -21.61 -12.56
CA ILE A 24 -3.47 -21.10 -13.74
C ILE A 24 -4.75 -20.39 -13.29
N PHE A 25 -5.49 -21.00 -12.37
CA PHE A 25 -6.73 -20.43 -11.84
C PHE A 25 -6.47 -19.13 -11.06
N THR A 26 -5.44 -19.08 -10.22
CA THR A 26 -5.07 -17.84 -9.49
C THR A 26 -4.55 -16.77 -10.44
N ASN A 27 -3.82 -17.12 -11.50
CA ASN A 27 -3.38 -16.20 -12.52
C ASN A 27 -4.56 -15.64 -13.32
N LEU A 28 -5.54 -16.47 -13.66
CA LEU A 28 -6.77 -16.03 -14.33
C LEU A 28 -7.59 -15.08 -13.46
N ILE A 29 -7.75 -15.39 -12.16
CA ILE A 29 -8.41 -14.48 -11.20
C ILE A 29 -7.64 -13.16 -11.09
N ASN A 30 -6.32 -13.18 -11.03
CA ASN A 30 -5.50 -11.98 -10.97
C ASN A 30 -5.57 -11.18 -12.26
N PHE A 31 -5.61 -11.85 -13.41
CA PHE A 31 -5.83 -11.22 -14.72
C PHE A 31 -7.18 -10.52 -14.77
N ILE A 32 -8.27 -11.19 -14.37
CA ILE A 32 -9.61 -10.60 -14.31
C ILE A 32 -9.63 -9.40 -13.32
N LYS A 33 -9.00 -9.53 -12.15
CA LYS A 33 -8.89 -8.43 -11.19
C LYS A 33 -8.11 -7.22 -11.72
N ASN A 34 -7.20 -7.40 -12.65
CA ASN A 34 -6.47 -6.30 -13.29
C ASN A 34 -7.32 -5.54 -14.34
N PHE A 35 -8.44 -6.13 -14.80
CA PHE A 35 -9.42 -5.47 -15.67
C PHE A 35 -10.37 -4.52 -14.95
N PHE A 36 -10.38 -4.52 -13.60
CA PHE A 36 -11.20 -3.54 -12.88
C PHE A 36 -10.68 -2.13 -13.17
N ILE A 37 -11.59 -1.28 -13.63
CA ILE A 37 -11.33 0.15 -13.88
C ILE A 37 -10.83 0.77 -12.57
N LYS A 38 -9.60 1.24 -12.58
CA LYS A 38 -9.03 1.98 -11.45
C LYS A 38 -9.70 3.35 -11.37
N LYS A 39 -10.15 3.72 -10.17
CA LYS A 39 -10.72 5.06 -9.95
C LYS A 39 -9.58 6.06 -9.78
N LYS A 40 -9.57 7.08 -10.64
CA LYS A 40 -8.72 8.27 -10.49
C LYS A 40 -9.45 9.30 -9.63
N TYR A 41 -8.72 9.91 -8.72
CA TYR A 41 -9.23 10.97 -7.83
C TYR A 41 -8.76 12.34 -8.34
N LYS A 42 -9.50 13.41 -7.99
CA LYS A 42 -9.11 14.79 -8.31
C LYS A 42 -7.93 15.25 -7.43
N ILE A 43 -7.91 14.81 -6.19
CA ILE A 43 -6.79 15.04 -5.27
C ILE A 43 -5.55 14.28 -5.78
N LYS A 44 -4.39 14.94 -5.79
CA LYS A 44 -3.11 14.31 -6.09
C LYS A 44 -2.79 13.22 -5.06
N THR A 45 -2.27 12.09 -5.51
CA THR A 45 -2.06 10.94 -4.67
C THR A 45 -0.61 10.44 -4.74
N ILE A 46 0.05 10.33 -3.59
CA ILE A 46 1.34 9.65 -3.44
C ILE A 46 1.12 8.43 -2.56
N CYS A 47 1.33 7.26 -3.11
CA CYS A 47 1.20 6.00 -2.38
C CYS A 47 2.57 5.46 -2.01
N VAL A 48 2.79 5.20 -0.73
CA VAL A 48 3.99 4.54 -0.22
C VAL A 48 3.60 3.15 0.26
N GLY A 49 4.31 2.14 -0.20
CA GLY A 49 4.08 0.75 0.22
C GLY A 49 5.38 -0.04 0.27
N ASN A 50 5.30 -1.31 0.59
CA ASN A 50 6.44 -2.21 0.61
C ASN A 50 6.21 -3.45 -0.26
N ILE A 51 7.30 -4.05 -0.69
CA ILE A 51 7.29 -5.34 -1.42
C ILE A 51 7.31 -6.49 -0.42
N TYR A 52 7.99 -6.31 0.73
CA TYR A 52 8.15 -7.35 1.75
C TYR A 52 7.45 -6.99 3.05
N ILE A 53 7.04 -8.03 3.81
CA ILE A 53 6.49 -7.86 5.17
C ILE A 53 7.62 -7.46 6.10
N GLY A 54 7.49 -6.32 6.80
CA GLY A 54 8.45 -5.85 7.80
C GLY A 54 8.59 -4.33 7.87
N GLY A 55 9.35 -3.86 8.84
CA GLY A 55 9.62 -2.44 9.11
C GLY A 55 10.54 -1.81 8.07
N THR A 56 10.02 -1.48 6.88
CA THR A 56 10.78 -0.88 5.76
C THR A 56 10.82 0.66 5.80
N GLY A 57 10.41 1.29 6.90
CA GLY A 57 10.46 2.75 7.03
C GLY A 57 9.37 3.51 6.26
N LYS A 58 8.29 2.85 5.78
CA LYS A 58 7.18 3.48 5.02
C LYS A 58 6.59 4.71 5.72
N THR A 59 6.23 4.57 6.98
CA THR A 59 5.61 5.65 7.76
C THR A 59 6.58 6.84 7.90
N SER A 60 7.86 6.57 8.15
CA SER A 60 8.90 7.60 8.19
C SER A 60 9.05 8.31 6.84
N LEU A 61 9.00 7.58 5.73
CA LEU A 61 9.04 8.15 4.39
C LEU A 61 7.82 9.02 4.11
N CYS A 62 6.61 8.58 4.48
CA CYS A 62 5.38 9.39 4.37
C CYS A 62 5.54 10.72 5.11
N ILE A 63 6.11 10.70 6.32
CA ILE A 63 6.36 11.90 7.13
C ILE A 63 7.36 12.83 6.43
N GLN A 64 8.44 12.30 5.86
CA GLN A 64 9.43 13.12 5.14
C GLN A 64 8.82 13.76 3.89
N ILE A 65 8.05 12.99 3.11
CA ILE A 65 7.32 13.52 1.95
C ILE A 65 6.39 14.67 2.39
N ASN A 66 5.65 14.48 3.49
CA ASN A 66 4.79 15.53 4.02
C ASN A 66 5.59 16.78 4.43
N LYS A 67 6.71 16.63 5.13
CA LYS A 67 7.56 17.76 5.53
C LYS A 67 8.02 18.60 4.34
N ILE A 68 8.38 17.94 3.23
CA ILE A 68 8.83 18.60 2.00
C ILE A 68 7.67 19.33 1.30
N LEU A 69 6.49 18.72 1.27
CA LEU A 69 5.39 19.17 0.40
C LEU A 69 4.34 20.05 1.11
N LYS A 70 4.24 20.00 2.45
CA LYS A 70 3.20 20.73 3.22
C LYS A 70 3.20 22.26 3.03
N ASN A 71 4.32 22.86 2.62
CA ASN A 71 4.40 24.29 2.36
C ASN A 71 3.83 24.69 0.99
N ARG A 72 3.71 23.72 0.05
CA ARG A 72 3.19 23.92 -1.30
C ARG A 72 1.79 23.36 -1.50
N PHE A 73 1.45 22.34 -0.71
CA PHE A 73 0.19 21.59 -0.83
C PHE A 73 -0.51 21.50 0.52
N ARG A 74 -1.83 21.53 0.49
CA ARG A 74 -2.64 21.18 1.65
C ARG A 74 -2.71 19.65 1.74
N THR A 75 -1.80 19.09 2.52
CA THR A 75 -1.54 17.65 2.59
C THR A 75 -2.43 16.94 3.61
N VAL A 76 -2.72 15.66 3.37
CA VAL A 76 -3.39 14.77 4.31
C VAL A 76 -2.79 13.36 4.21
N PHE A 77 -2.59 12.72 5.35
CA PHE A 77 -2.27 11.30 5.39
C PHE A 77 -3.54 10.46 5.26
N ILE A 78 -3.45 9.37 4.50
CA ILE A 78 -4.50 8.37 4.41
C ILE A 78 -3.93 7.02 4.79
N LYS A 79 -4.58 6.37 5.76
CA LYS A 79 -4.19 5.03 6.21
C LYS A 79 -5.42 4.17 6.43
N LYS A 80 -5.37 2.93 5.98
CA LYS A 80 -6.42 1.96 6.29
C LYS A 80 -6.40 1.66 7.80
N ARG A 81 -7.58 1.52 8.39
CA ARG A 81 -7.71 1.21 9.81
C ARG A 81 -7.49 -0.28 10.04
N TYR A 82 -6.47 -0.60 10.82
CA TYR A 82 -6.21 -1.92 11.38
C TYR A 82 -6.16 -1.80 12.90
N SER A 83 -6.61 -2.83 13.61
CA SER A 83 -6.66 -2.84 15.09
C SER A 83 -5.28 -2.82 15.74
N ASP A 84 -4.30 -3.40 15.07
CA ASP A 84 -2.93 -3.63 15.53
C ASP A 84 -1.94 -2.50 15.16
N GLN A 85 -2.37 -1.45 14.45
CA GLN A 85 -1.51 -0.36 13.97
C GLN A 85 -1.84 1.00 14.61
N LEU A 86 -2.18 1.01 15.89
CA LEU A 86 -2.54 2.24 16.63
C LEU A 86 -1.36 3.20 16.75
N ASP A 87 -0.15 2.68 16.95
CA ASP A 87 1.05 3.50 17.17
C ASP A 87 1.47 4.23 15.90
N GLU A 88 1.45 3.56 14.74
CA GLU A 88 1.73 4.20 13.47
C GLU A 88 0.74 5.32 13.13
N ARG A 89 -0.54 5.13 13.49
CA ARG A 89 -1.57 6.16 13.31
C ARG A 89 -1.31 7.37 14.19
N LYS A 90 -0.94 7.16 15.46
CA LYS A 90 -0.58 8.26 16.37
C LYS A 90 0.61 9.04 15.82
N ILE A 91 1.65 8.35 15.35
CA ILE A 91 2.83 9.00 14.76
C ILE A 91 2.45 9.86 13.55
N LEU A 92 1.60 9.38 12.64
CA LEU A 92 1.14 10.17 11.51
C LEU A 92 0.33 11.39 11.97
N GLN A 93 -0.52 11.25 12.98
CA GLN A 93 -1.33 12.35 13.53
C GLN A 93 -0.49 13.47 14.15
N THR A 94 0.66 13.16 14.76
CA THR A 94 1.56 14.19 15.30
C THR A 94 2.25 15.00 14.20
N HIS A 95 2.32 14.46 12.98
CA HIS A 95 3.03 15.11 11.86
C HIS A 95 2.10 15.75 10.81
N GLY A 96 0.79 15.56 10.93
CA GLY A 96 -0.18 16.17 10.03
C GLY A 96 -1.58 15.62 10.18
N LYS A 97 -2.52 16.12 9.36
CA LYS A 97 -3.89 15.62 9.35
C LYS A 97 -3.92 14.19 8.83
N LEU A 98 -4.57 13.30 9.58
CA LEU A 98 -4.80 11.91 9.20
C LEU A 98 -6.29 11.65 8.98
N ILE A 99 -6.63 11.02 7.86
CA ILE A 99 -7.95 10.41 7.62
C ILE A 99 -7.74 8.90 7.57
N SER A 100 -8.34 8.18 8.51
CA SER A 100 -8.28 6.72 8.55
C SER A 100 -9.68 6.12 8.45
N GLY A 101 -9.81 5.06 7.66
CA GLY A 101 -11.06 4.34 7.44
C GLY A 101 -10.80 2.91 6.98
N GLU A 102 -11.85 2.12 6.87
CA GLU A 102 -11.76 0.74 6.37
C GLU A 102 -11.48 0.69 4.86
N ASN A 103 -11.91 1.71 4.13
CA ASN A 103 -11.74 1.85 2.69
C ASN A 103 -10.99 3.13 2.36
N ARG A 104 -9.87 3.01 1.64
CA ARG A 104 -9.03 4.15 1.21
C ARG A 104 -9.75 5.06 0.22
N GLY A 105 -10.61 4.49 -0.64
CA GLY A 105 -11.39 5.26 -1.58
C GLY A 105 -12.35 6.23 -0.88
N ILE A 106 -13.07 5.77 0.13
CA ILE A 106 -13.95 6.62 0.95
C ILE A 106 -13.13 7.69 1.68
N SER A 107 -11.92 7.33 2.14
CA SER A 107 -11.03 8.29 2.80
C SER A 107 -10.52 9.36 1.83
N LEU A 108 -10.27 9.02 0.56
CA LEU A 108 -9.91 9.96 -0.51
C LEU A 108 -11.08 10.88 -0.86
N ASP A 109 -12.30 10.34 -1.04
CA ASP A 109 -13.50 11.14 -1.28
C ASP A 109 -13.72 12.16 -0.14
N LYS A 110 -13.50 11.75 1.12
CA LYS A 110 -13.56 12.63 2.28
C LYS A 110 -12.46 13.71 2.26
N ALA A 111 -11.25 13.35 1.85
CA ALA A 111 -10.14 14.28 1.72
C ALA A 111 -10.43 15.36 0.66
N GLU A 112 -11.02 14.97 -0.48
CA GLU A 112 -11.47 15.91 -1.52
C GLU A 112 -12.55 16.85 -1.00
N ALA A 113 -13.57 16.33 -0.31
CA ALA A 113 -14.63 17.13 0.30
C ALA A 113 -14.09 18.16 1.31
N MET A 114 -13.01 17.80 2.02
CA MET A 114 -12.31 18.70 2.96
C MET A 114 -11.33 19.65 2.25
N LYS A 115 -11.28 19.68 0.91
CA LYS A 115 -10.42 20.53 0.07
C LYS A 115 -8.92 20.34 0.31
N PHE A 116 -8.49 19.12 0.64
CA PHE A 116 -7.09 18.74 0.53
C PHE A 116 -6.73 18.57 -0.95
N ASN A 117 -5.49 18.91 -1.32
CA ASN A 117 -5.04 18.80 -2.72
C ASN A 117 -3.92 17.77 -2.92
N LEU A 118 -3.37 17.22 -1.83
CA LEU A 118 -2.40 16.13 -1.86
C LEU A 118 -2.68 15.12 -0.74
N ALA A 119 -2.91 13.88 -1.12
CA ALA A 119 -3.04 12.74 -0.23
C ALA A 119 -1.76 11.88 -0.25
N ILE A 120 -1.20 11.59 0.92
CA ILE A 120 -0.07 10.69 1.12
C ILE A 120 -0.62 9.42 1.77
N LEU A 121 -0.61 8.32 1.01
CA LEU A 121 -1.18 7.06 1.44
C LEU A 121 -0.08 6.16 2.03
N ASP A 122 -0.25 5.77 3.30
CA ASP A 122 0.62 4.81 3.96
C ASP A 122 0.09 3.39 3.74
N ASP A 123 0.94 2.53 3.15
CA ASP A 123 0.67 1.11 2.87
C ASP A 123 -0.48 0.87 1.87
N GLY A 124 -0.52 1.59 0.76
CA GLY A 124 -1.63 1.58 -0.21
C GLY A 124 -1.41 0.75 -1.49
N LEU A 125 -0.20 0.26 -1.78
CA LEU A 125 0.14 -0.38 -3.07
C LEU A 125 -0.68 -1.66 -3.37
N GLN A 126 -1.24 -2.30 -2.35
CA GLN A 126 -2.08 -3.48 -2.52
C GLN A 126 -3.50 -3.16 -3.00
N ASP A 127 -3.92 -1.89 -2.95
CA ASP A 127 -5.26 -1.47 -3.37
C ASP A 127 -5.29 -1.19 -4.87
N LYS A 128 -5.60 -2.24 -5.63
CA LYS A 128 -5.64 -2.19 -7.11
C LYS A 128 -6.79 -1.36 -7.68
N LYS A 129 -7.74 -0.89 -6.82
CA LYS A 129 -8.91 -0.11 -7.27
C LYS A 129 -8.62 1.38 -7.42
N ILE A 130 -7.47 1.85 -6.94
CA ILE A 130 -7.07 3.25 -6.97
C ILE A 130 -5.95 3.44 -7.98
N ASP A 131 -6.11 4.47 -8.83
CA ASP A 131 -5.06 4.91 -9.74
C ASP A 131 -4.27 6.04 -9.08
N TYR A 132 -3.08 5.71 -8.58
CA TYR A 132 -2.21 6.65 -7.89
C TYR A 132 -1.39 7.49 -8.89
N ASP A 133 -1.21 8.80 -8.62
CA ASP A 133 -0.33 9.64 -9.45
C ASP A 133 1.14 9.24 -9.29
N ILE A 134 1.56 8.90 -8.05
CA ILE A 134 2.92 8.43 -7.75
C ILE A 134 2.81 7.23 -6.83
N SER A 135 3.56 6.18 -7.15
CA SER A 135 3.69 4.97 -6.32
C SER A 135 5.14 4.75 -5.96
N ILE A 136 5.44 4.65 -4.67
CA ILE A 136 6.78 4.43 -4.12
C ILE A 136 6.79 3.11 -3.39
N ALA A 137 7.64 2.18 -3.84
CA ALA A 137 7.84 0.89 -3.19
C ALA A 137 9.10 0.93 -2.33
N CYS A 138 8.94 0.67 -1.04
CA CYS A 138 10.04 0.52 -0.10
C CYS A 138 10.47 -0.95 -0.02
N PHE A 139 11.76 -1.19 0.01
CA PHE A 139 12.32 -2.53 0.22
C PHE A 139 13.53 -2.47 1.13
N ASN A 140 13.84 -3.58 1.77
CA ASN A 140 15.03 -3.70 2.62
C ASN A 140 16.19 -4.18 1.77
N SER A 141 17.23 -3.36 1.65
CA SER A 141 18.45 -3.68 0.88
C SER A 141 19.18 -4.94 1.34
N THR A 142 18.97 -5.36 2.59
CA THR A 142 19.58 -6.60 3.15
C THR A 142 19.02 -7.87 2.50
N TYR A 143 17.79 -7.83 1.99
CA TYR A 143 17.13 -9.00 1.38
C TYR A 143 17.18 -8.99 -0.15
N GLY A 144 17.75 -7.93 -0.76
CA GLY A 144 17.78 -7.75 -2.22
C GLY A 144 16.41 -7.49 -2.84
N ILE A 145 16.40 -7.42 -4.16
CA ILE A 145 15.19 -7.37 -5.00
C ILE A 145 15.05 -8.75 -5.65
#